data_5f7845f101e67adc47d2e813bb49dbf2
#
_entry.id   5f7845f101e67adc47d2e813bb49dbf2
#
_cell.length_a   1.000
_cell.length_b   1.000
_cell.length_c   1.000
_cell.angle_alpha   90.00
_cell.angle_beta   90.00
_cell.angle_gamma   90.00
#
_symmetry.space_group_name_H-M   'P 1'
#
loop_
_entity.id
_entity.type
_entity.pdbx_description
1 polymer ?
#
loop_
_entity_poly.entity_id
_entity_poly.type
_entity_poly.pdbx_seq_one_letter_code
_entity_poly.pdbx_strand_id
1 'polypeptide(L)'
;VSLYRRLSPIAAFFLFGLVALSVSRLGLALWHAARVSAADGWGTVFLQGIRVDVATLCLLYGIPAVLALLLPVDGRLGRAWRHLLRGWLIAASVLLVFMELATPSFMAEYGLRPNRLFLEYLIYPEEVGMTLLRGHLLAVVIEVTAVIVLFWVLLRGSRRWVVPTSTVPVEAGWLWRLPLALLVLLLAAMGVRSSLGHRPLNPALVAFSTDPTINALPLNSLYTVGFAARQLATRSETSRVYGELPLAEVVSELRATGGLPASAYVSDDLPSLALRPPMHTGTPRNLVIVLEESLGAQFIGSLGGRPLSPNYDRLSTQGWAFERLYATGTRSVRGIEAVLTGFPPTPAESVVKLPPSRQRFFTLADVLGRHGY
;
A
#
# COMPACT_ATOMS: atom_id res chain seq x y z
N VAL A 1 -17.77 29.73 25.65
CA VAL A 1 -16.50 29.27 26.28
C VAL A 1 -16.45 27.76 26.49
N SER A 2 -17.58 27.12 26.84
CA SER A 2 -17.63 25.67 27.07
C SER A 2 -17.36 24.81 25.84
N LEU A 3 -17.88 25.18 24.66
CA LEU A 3 -17.71 24.45 23.39
C LEU A 3 -16.26 24.49 22.90
N TYR A 4 -15.59 25.63 23.01
CA TYR A 4 -14.16 25.75 22.68
C TYR A 4 -13.30 24.78 23.51
N ARG A 5 -13.54 24.69 24.84
CA ARG A 5 -12.79 23.78 25.73
C ARG A 5 -13.01 22.30 25.38
N ARG A 6 -14.14 21.92 24.79
CA ARG A 6 -14.41 20.55 24.37
C ARG A 6 -13.63 20.15 23.12
N LEU A 7 -13.46 21.08 22.20
CA LEU A 7 -12.78 20.84 20.91
C LEU A 7 -11.29 21.19 20.94
N SER A 8 -10.84 22.07 21.85
CA SER A 8 -9.45 22.54 21.86
C SER A 8 -8.40 21.43 21.97
N PRO A 9 -8.58 20.34 22.75
CA PRO A 9 -7.61 19.24 22.73
C PRO A 9 -7.52 18.57 21.38
N ILE A 10 -8.67 18.33 20.72
CA ILE A 10 -8.73 17.67 19.42
C ILE A 10 -8.11 18.57 18.36
N ALA A 11 -8.41 19.88 18.39
CA ALA A 11 -7.81 20.86 17.47
C ALA A 11 -6.29 20.95 17.64
N ALA A 12 -5.79 20.86 18.87
CA ALA A 12 -4.35 20.87 19.15
C ALA A 12 -3.66 19.61 18.59
N PHE A 13 -4.26 18.43 18.75
CA PHE A 13 -3.73 17.18 18.19
C PHE A 13 -3.86 17.14 16.66
N PHE A 14 -4.92 17.73 16.11
CA PHE A 14 -5.08 17.89 14.67
C PHE A 14 -3.95 18.78 14.10
N LEU A 15 -3.70 19.93 14.71
CA LEU A 15 -2.63 20.83 14.30
C LEU A 15 -1.25 20.18 14.48
N PHE A 16 -1.02 19.46 15.58
CA PHE A 16 0.20 18.67 15.77
C PHE A 16 0.40 17.67 14.63
N GLY A 17 -0.64 16.91 14.27
CA GLY A 17 -0.59 15.95 13.17
C GLY A 17 -0.28 16.63 11.83
N LEU A 18 -0.91 17.76 11.55
CA LEU A 18 -0.68 18.52 10.32
C LEU A 18 0.78 19.02 10.22
N VAL A 19 1.33 19.54 11.33
CA VAL A 19 2.73 19.97 11.40
C VAL A 19 3.68 18.77 11.23
N ALA A 20 3.43 17.67 11.95
CA ALA A 20 4.27 16.47 11.86
C ALA A 20 4.34 15.91 10.44
N LEU A 21 3.18 15.77 9.77
CA LEU A 21 3.09 15.32 8.38
C LEU A 21 3.77 16.27 7.40
N SER A 22 3.61 17.59 7.61
CA SER A 22 4.24 18.60 6.77
C SER A 22 5.77 18.59 6.91
N VAL A 23 6.29 18.42 8.13
CA VAL A 23 7.74 18.30 8.40
C VAL A 23 8.30 17.03 7.76
N SER A 24 7.62 15.88 7.91
CA SER A 24 8.01 14.64 7.27
C SER A 24 8.06 14.79 5.74
N ARG A 25 7.03 15.37 5.15
CA ARG A 25 6.96 15.65 3.70
C ARG A 25 8.09 16.57 3.25
N LEU A 26 8.38 17.62 4.00
CA LEU A 26 9.49 18.50 3.70
C LEU A 26 10.81 17.75 3.68
N GLY A 27 11.08 16.92 4.68
CA GLY A 27 12.29 16.08 4.73
C GLY A 27 12.41 15.16 3.52
N LEU A 28 11.33 14.46 3.15
CA LEU A 28 11.31 13.59 1.98
C LEU A 28 11.45 14.37 0.65
N ALA A 29 10.81 15.54 0.53
CA ALA A 29 10.92 16.37 -0.65
C ALA A 29 12.35 16.94 -0.81
N LEU A 30 13.01 17.34 0.29
CA LEU A 30 14.41 17.76 0.28
C LEU A 30 15.35 16.61 -0.08
N TRP A 31 15.10 15.41 0.41
CA TRP A 31 15.88 14.21 0.05
C TRP A 31 15.82 13.93 -1.47
N HIS A 32 14.67 14.20 -2.08
CA HIS A 32 14.46 14.01 -3.53
C HIS A 32 14.44 15.35 -4.31
N ALA A 33 15.09 16.41 -3.80
CA ALA A 33 14.96 17.78 -4.31
C ALA A 33 15.20 17.91 -5.81
N ALA A 34 16.23 17.27 -6.35
CA ALA A 34 16.54 17.31 -7.79
C ALA A 34 15.38 16.76 -8.64
N ARG A 35 14.77 15.63 -8.21
CA ARG A 35 13.64 15.00 -8.90
C ARG A 35 12.37 15.84 -8.77
N VAL A 36 12.12 16.43 -7.59
CA VAL A 36 10.97 17.33 -7.35
C VAL A 36 11.08 18.57 -8.23
N SER A 37 12.27 19.16 -8.34
CA SER A 37 12.51 20.32 -9.19
C SER A 37 12.40 19.99 -10.68
N ALA A 38 12.89 18.84 -11.11
CA ALA A 38 12.75 18.37 -12.49
C ALA A 38 11.29 18.17 -12.92
N ALA A 39 10.39 17.84 -11.97
CA ALA A 39 8.96 17.68 -12.18
C ALA A 39 8.15 18.96 -11.93
N ASP A 40 8.78 20.10 -11.65
CA ASP A 40 8.14 21.35 -11.18
C ASP A 40 7.13 21.10 -10.05
N GLY A 41 7.49 20.17 -9.14
CA GLY A 41 6.55 19.55 -8.22
C GLY A 41 6.41 20.23 -6.85
N TRP A 42 7.23 21.23 -6.49
CA TRP A 42 7.25 21.79 -5.13
C TRP A 42 5.87 22.26 -4.66
N GLY A 43 5.19 23.09 -5.47
CA GLY A 43 3.84 23.57 -5.13
C GLY A 43 2.83 22.42 -4.99
N THR A 44 2.84 21.50 -5.96
CA THR A 44 1.90 20.37 -6.01
C THR A 44 2.09 19.41 -4.85
N VAL A 45 3.34 19.06 -4.49
CA VAL A 45 3.66 18.18 -3.36
C VAL A 45 3.07 18.70 -2.06
N PHE A 46 3.18 20.00 -1.79
CA PHE A 46 2.67 20.58 -0.54
C PHE A 46 1.16 20.83 -0.58
N LEU A 47 0.61 21.37 -1.66
CA LEU A 47 -0.83 21.65 -1.77
C LEU A 47 -1.65 20.37 -1.75
N GLN A 48 -1.30 19.37 -2.55
CA GLN A 48 -1.98 18.08 -2.51
C GLN A 48 -1.67 17.33 -1.20
N GLY A 49 -0.47 17.53 -0.65
CA GLY A 49 -0.08 16.93 0.62
C GLY A 49 -0.93 17.39 1.78
N ILE A 50 -1.15 18.69 1.97
CA ILE A 50 -2.05 19.22 2.99
C ILE A 50 -3.47 18.65 2.82
N ARG A 51 -3.93 18.51 1.60
CA ARG A 51 -5.24 17.92 1.29
C ARG A 51 -5.34 16.47 1.78
N VAL A 52 -4.32 15.64 1.53
CA VAL A 52 -4.27 14.25 2.01
C VAL A 52 -4.15 14.19 3.53
N ASP A 53 -3.38 15.10 4.13
CA ASP A 53 -3.21 15.17 5.58
C ASP A 53 -4.52 15.54 6.28
N VAL A 54 -5.22 16.55 5.78
CA VAL A 54 -6.54 16.93 6.29
C VAL A 54 -7.50 15.76 6.20
N ALA A 55 -7.51 15.01 5.09
CA ALA A 55 -8.36 13.83 4.93
C ALA A 55 -8.06 12.75 5.98
N THR A 56 -6.76 12.48 6.23
CA THR A 56 -6.30 11.51 7.23
C THR A 56 -6.67 11.97 8.65
N LEU A 57 -6.43 13.24 8.97
CA LEU A 57 -6.71 13.79 10.29
C LEU A 57 -8.22 13.90 10.57
N CYS A 58 -9.04 14.22 9.56
CA CYS A 58 -10.49 14.18 9.67
C CYS A 58 -11.01 12.76 9.93
N LEU A 59 -10.40 11.75 9.31
CA LEU A 59 -10.73 10.35 9.59
C LEU A 59 -10.40 9.96 11.04
N LEU A 60 -9.25 10.39 11.55
CA LEU A 60 -8.79 10.06 12.91
C LEU A 60 -9.55 10.81 14.00
N TYR A 61 -9.84 12.08 13.77
CA TYR A 61 -10.31 13.01 14.81
C TYR A 61 -11.75 13.48 14.62
N GLY A 62 -12.38 13.25 13.49
CA GLY A 62 -13.73 13.71 13.19
C GLY A 62 -14.79 13.12 14.12
N ILE A 63 -14.82 11.79 14.24
CA ILE A 63 -15.77 11.12 15.17
C ILE A 63 -15.50 11.51 16.63
N PRO A 64 -14.25 11.50 17.14
CA PRO A 64 -13.95 12.03 18.46
C PRO A 64 -14.42 13.46 18.69
N ALA A 65 -14.34 14.33 17.69
CA ALA A 65 -14.81 15.72 17.80
C ALA A 65 -16.36 15.81 17.94
N VAL A 66 -17.08 15.01 17.15
CA VAL A 66 -18.55 14.92 17.26
C VAL A 66 -18.94 14.39 18.66
N LEU A 67 -18.33 13.32 19.09
CA LEU A 67 -18.61 12.71 20.40
C LEU A 67 -18.25 13.64 21.56
N ALA A 68 -17.19 14.45 21.45
CA ALA A 68 -16.82 15.43 22.46
C ALA A 68 -17.87 16.53 22.63
N LEU A 69 -18.66 16.82 21.59
CA LEU A 69 -19.78 17.76 21.68
C LEU A 69 -21.03 17.15 22.30
N LEU A 70 -21.30 15.88 22.00
CA LEU A 70 -22.54 15.18 22.39
C LEU A 70 -22.45 14.57 23.79
N LEU A 71 -21.30 14.01 24.16
CA LEU A 71 -21.16 13.29 25.43
C LEU A 71 -21.05 14.25 26.64
N PRO A 72 -21.55 13.82 27.81
CA PRO A 72 -21.43 14.62 29.04
C PRO A 72 -19.98 14.79 29.43
N VAL A 73 -19.69 15.91 30.09
CA VAL A 73 -18.35 16.19 30.66
C VAL A 73 -18.22 15.61 32.06
N ASP A 74 -19.33 15.58 32.80
CA ASP A 74 -19.36 15.21 34.22
C ASP A 74 -19.89 13.80 34.45
N GLY A 75 -19.77 13.35 35.71
CA GLY A 75 -20.22 12.03 36.11
C GLY A 75 -19.26 10.90 35.70
N ARG A 76 -19.72 9.65 35.85
CA ARG A 76 -18.92 8.45 35.50
C ARG A 76 -18.65 8.35 34.01
N LEU A 77 -19.67 8.59 33.17
CA LEU A 77 -19.57 8.54 31.71
C LEU A 77 -18.63 9.63 31.18
N GLY A 78 -18.71 10.85 31.66
CA GLY A 78 -17.82 11.94 31.27
C GLY A 78 -16.36 11.68 31.61
N ARG A 79 -16.10 11.08 32.78
CA ARG A 79 -14.73 10.66 33.17
C ARG A 79 -14.20 9.56 32.23
N ALA A 80 -14.98 8.53 31.99
CA ALA A 80 -14.61 7.44 31.08
C ALA A 80 -14.33 7.97 29.65
N TRP A 81 -15.19 8.85 29.15
CA TRP A 81 -15.00 9.49 27.86
C TRP A 81 -13.68 10.29 27.77
N ARG A 82 -13.37 11.10 28.77
CA ARG A 82 -12.11 11.88 28.77
C ARG A 82 -10.87 10.98 28.76
N HIS A 83 -10.87 9.86 29.48
CA HIS A 83 -9.77 8.90 29.45
C HIS A 83 -9.67 8.22 28.08
N LEU A 84 -10.80 7.81 27.50
CA LEU A 84 -10.85 7.20 26.18
C LEU A 84 -10.37 8.18 25.09
N LEU A 85 -10.89 9.41 25.10
CA LEU A 85 -10.47 10.46 24.18
C LEU A 85 -8.97 10.72 24.26
N ARG A 86 -8.45 10.87 25.49
CA ARG A 86 -7.02 11.05 25.71
C ARG A 86 -6.20 9.90 25.17
N GLY A 87 -6.59 8.65 25.47
CA GLY A 87 -5.93 7.46 24.96
C GLY A 87 -5.95 7.43 23.43
N TRP A 88 -7.09 7.73 22.82
CA TRP A 88 -7.25 7.79 21.37
C TRP A 88 -6.35 8.85 20.71
N LEU A 89 -6.35 10.08 21.25
CA LEU A 89 -5.54 11.18 20.71
C LEU A 89 -4.04 10.84 20.75
N ILE A 90 -3.58 10.24 21.84
CA ILE A 90 -2.18 9.79 21.97
C ILE A 90 -1.89 8.66 20.99
N ALA A 91 -2.71 7.61 20.99
CA ALA A 91 -2.49 6.43 20.14
C ALA A 91 -2.50 6.79 18.65
N ALA A 92 -3.46 7.60 18.19
CA ALA A 92 -3.56 8.04 16.81
C ALA A 92 -2.34 8.89 16.39
N SER A 93 -1.87 9.79 17.27
CA SER A 93 -0.69 10.62 16.99
C SER A 93 0.60 9.82 16.98
N VAL A 94 0.74 8.87 17.90
CA VAL A 94 1.90 7.97 17.93
C VAL A 94 1.94 7.10 16.69
N LEU A 95 0.82 6.52 16.29
CA LEU A 95 0.71 5.71 15.06
C LEU A 95 1.05 6.55 13.81
N LEU A 96 0.52 7.78 13.72
CA LEU A 96 0.78 8.69 12.61
C LEU A 96 2.27 9.01 12.48
N VAL A 97 2.93 9.37 13.58
CA VAL A 97 4.36 9.69 13.57
C VAL A 97 5.21 8.45 13.34
N PHE A 98 4.86 7.31 13.94
CA PHE A 98 5.54 6.03 13.68
C PHE A 98 5.53 5.69 12.18
N MET A 99 4.38 5.79 11.52
CA MET A 99 4.27 5.52 10.09
C MET A 99 5.13 6.45 9.23
N GLU A 100 5.28 7.71 9.65
CA GLU A 100 6.15 8.66 8.95
C GLU A 100 7.64 8.42 9.24
N LEU A 101 8.00 8.00 10.45
CA LEU A 101 9.39 7.63 10.79
C LEU A 101 9.86 6.38 10.02
N ALA A 102 8.99 5.38 9.85
CA ALA A 102 9.29 4.19 9.06
C ALA A 102 9.37 4.45 7.54
N THR A 103 8.89 5.61 7.08
CA THR A 103 8.80 5.92 5.65
C THR A 103 10.16 6.04 4.96
N PRO A 104 11.19 6.72 5.50
CA PRO A 104 12.48 6.83 4.83
C PRO A 104 13.12 5.47 4.51
N SER A 105 13.15 4.56 5.48
CA SER A 105 13.70 3.22 5.30
C SER A 105 12.95 2.44 4.22
N PHE A 106 11.61 2.49 4.25
CA PHE A 106 10.79 1.83 3.24
C PHE A 106 10.93 2.49 1.85
N MET A 107 11.03 3.81 1.79
CA MET A 107 11.20 4.54 0.53
C MET A 107 12.60 4.33 -0.07
N ALA A 108 13.64 4.17 0.75
CA ALA A 108 14.98 3.83 0.28
C ALA A 108 15.01 2.47 -0.42
N GLU A 109 14.26 1.50 0.10
CA GLU A 109 14.20 0.13 -0.43
C GLU A 109 13.28 0.01 -1.66
N TYR A 110 12.08 0.62 -1.61
CA TYR A 110 11.02 0.39 -2.61
C TYR A 110 10.71 1.59 -3.49
N GLY A 111 11.29 2.76 -3.23
CA GLY A 111 10.99 3.99 -3.94
C GLY A 111 9.58 4.55 -3.70
N LEU A 112 8.83 3.98 -2.77
CA LEU A 112 7.42 4.32 -2.47
C LEU A 112 7.22 4.44 -0.96
N ARG A 113 6.14 5.11 -0.55
CA ARG A 113 5.67 5.06 0.86
C ARG A 113 5.15 3.68 1.23
N PRO A 114 5.14 3.33 2.54
CA PRO A 114 4.47 2.14 3.05
C PRO A 114 3.09 1.97 2.42
N ASN A 115 2.85 0.79 1.88
CA ASN A 115 1.66 0.48 1.09
C ASN A 115 1.21 -0.98 1.36
N ARG A 116 0.64 -1.65 0.37
CA ARG A 116 0.24 -3.05 0.47
C ARG A 116 1.39 -3.99 0.90
N LEU A 117 2.62 -3.76 0.39
CA LEU A 117 3.78 -4.57 0.76
C LEU A 117 4.05 -4.50 2.27
N PHE A 118 3.87 -3.33 2.87
CA PHE A 118 4.01 -3.15 4.32
C PHE A 118 3.01 -4.05 5.09
N LEU A 119 1.75 -4.12 4.64
CA LEU A 119 0.74 -4.99 5.26
C LEU A 119 1.06 -6.48 5.06
N GLU A 120 1.57 -6.87 3.90
CA GLU A 120 1.97 -8.24 3.62
C GLU A 120 3.16 -8.67 4.48
N TYR A 121 4.09 -7.76 4.78
CA TYR A 121 5.21 -8.05 5.70
C TYR A 121 4.77 -8.27 7.14
N LEU A 122 3.69 -7.65 7.59
CA LEU A 122 3.15 -7.90 8.93
C LEU A 122 2.65 -9.34 9.13
N ILE A 123 2.45 -10.10 8.06
CA ILE A 123 2.08 -11.53 8.10
C ILE A 123 3.29 -12.39 8.49
N TYR A 124 4.53 -11.90 8.27
CA TYR A 124 5.78 -12.60 8.54
C TYR A 124 6.64 -11.82 9.56
N PRO A 125 6.19 -11.70 10.82
CA PRO A 125 6.83 -10.82 11.81
C PRO A 125 8.24 -11.27 12.20
N GLU A 126 8.55 -12.56 12.17
CA GLU A 126 9.86 -13.10 12.53
C GLU A 126 10.91 -12.74 11.47
N GLU A 127 10.61 -12.95 10.19
CA GLU A 127 11.51 -12.65 9.08
C GLU A 127 11.77 -11.14 8.97
N VAL A 128 10.72 -10.34 9.13
CA VAL A 128 10.82 -8.87 9.11
C VAL A 128 11.63 -8.39 10.32
N GLY A 129 11.34 -8.92 11.50
CA GLY A 129 12.09 -8.58 12.72
C GLY A 129 13.58 -8.90 12.58
N MET A 130 13.93 -10.07 12.07
CA MET A 130 15.32 -10.46 11.84
C MET A 130 16.02 -9.58 10.80
N THR A 131 15.34 -9.23 9.72
CA THR A 131 15.86 -8.34 8.67
C THR A 131 16.14 -6.95 9.22
N LEU A 132 15.19 -6.39 9.97
CA LEU A 132 15.35 -5.08 10.60
C LEU A 132 16.51 -5.06 11.61
N LEU A 133 16.61 -6.08 12.46
CA LEU A 133 17.66 -6.15 13.47
C LEU A 133 19.06 -6.38 12.86
N ARG A 134 19.17 -7.13 11.77
CA ARG A 134 20.45 -7.41 11.13
C ARG A 134 20.90 -6.32 10.14
N GLY A 135 19.95 -5.73 9.40
CA GLY A 135 20.25 -4.78 8.34
C GLY A 135 20.07 -3.31 8.71
N HIS A 136 19.17 -3.01 9.66
CA HIS A 136 18.73 -1.64 9.93
C HIS A 136 18.66 -1.29 11.42
N LEU A 137 19.50 -1.94 12.26
CA LEU A 137 19.46 -1.81 13.73
C LEU A 137 19.47 -0.35 14.21
N LEU A 138 20.33 0.50 13.62
CA LEU A 138 20.42 1.91 14.01
C LEU A 138 19.12 2.66 13.72
N ALA A 139 18.52 2.46 12.58
CA ALA A 139 17.25 3.07 12.21
C ALA A 139 16.15 2.62 13.18
N VAL A 140 16.05 1.34 13.46
CA VAL A 140 15.06 0.78 14.42
C VAL A 140 15.23 1.39 15.81
N VAL A 141 16.47 1.50 16.31
CA VAL A 141 16.74 2.10 17.63
C VAL A 141 16.32 3.57 17.67
N ILE A 142 16.63 4.34 16.63
CA ILE A 142 16.21 5.74 16.52
C ILE A 142 14.69 5.86 16.47
N GLU A 143 14.02 5.09 15.63
CA GLU A 143 12.57 5.11 15.46
C GLU A 143 11.84 4.72 16.75
N VAL A 144 12.23 3.62 17.38
CA VAL A 144 11.65 3.17 18.65
C VAL A 144 11.87 4.19 19.75
N THR A 145 13.08 4.76 19.87
CA THR A 145 13.38 5.78 20.85
C THR A 145 12.53 7.04 20.62
N ALA A 146 12.42 7.51 19.38
CA ALA A 146 11.60 8.67 19.04
C ALA A 146 10.11 8.45 19.37
N VAL A 147 9.59 7.25 19.08
CA VAL A 147 8.20 6.88 19.42
C VAL A 147 7.97 6.83 20.91
N ILE A 148 8.90 6.26 21.70
CA ILE A 148 8.80 6.23 23.16
C ILE A 148 8.83 7.64 23.75
N VAL A 149 9.75 8.48 23.28
CA VAL A 149 9.85 9.89 23.73
C VAL A 149 8.57 10.64 23.38
N LEU A 150 8.08 10.51 22.15
CA LEU A 150 6.82 11.13 21.72
C LEU A 150 5.65 10.68 22.60
N PHE A 151 5.49 9.37 22.79
CA PHE A 151 4.44 8.82 23.66
C PHE A 151 4.49 9.44 25.07
N TRP A 152 5.67 9.52 25.65
CA TRP A 152 5.86 10.07 26.98
C TRP A 152 5.55 11.58 27.05
N VAL A 153 6.00 12.36 26.05
CA VAL A 153 5.71 13.79 25.93
C VAL A 153 4.19 14.03 25.80
N LEU A 154 3.52 13.28 24.93
CA LEU A 154 2.08 13.36 24.75
C LEU A 154 1.32 12.90 26.00
N LEU A 155 1.79 11.86 26.66
CA LEU A 155 1.19 11.37 27.90
C LEU A 155 1.26 12.41 29.02
N ARG A 156 2.36 13.14 29.15
CA ARG A 156 2.50 14.22 30.13
C ARG A 156 1.75 15.48 29.73
N GLY A 157 1.94 15.94 28.50
CA GLY A 157 1.33 17.17 28.00
C GLY A 157 -0.20 17.10 28.00
N SER A 158 -0.78 15.97 27.55
CA SER A 158 -2.23 15.80 27.45
C SER A 158 -2.95 15.81 28.81
N ARG A 159 -2.26 15.56 29.94
CA ARG A 159 -2.86 15.62 31.26
C ARG A 159 -3.46 17.01 31.57
N ARG A 160 -2.78 18.06 31.11
CA ARG A 160 -3.22 19.45 31.36
C ARG A 160 -4.37 19.89 30.46
N TRP A 161 -4.56 19.28 29.32
CA TRP A 161 -5.48 19.73 28.28
C TRP A 161 -6.76 18.90 28.18
N VAL A 162 -6.66 17.61 28.42
CA VAL A 162 -7.80 16.68 28.24
C VAL A 162 -8.51 16.38 29.56
N VAL A 163 -7.86 16.65 30.69
CA VAL A 163 -8.42 16.42 32.04
C VAL A 163 -8.39 17.73 32.84
N PRO A 164 -9.15 18.75 32.51
CA PRO A 164 -9.31 19.92 33.40
C PRO A 164 -10.15 19.50 34.60
N THR A 165 -9.57 19.64 35.77
CA THR A 165 -10.28 19.64 37.02
C THR A 165 -10.74 21.06 37.29
N SER A 166 -11.98 21.34 37.21
CA SER A 166 -12.72 22.37 37.96
C SER A 166 -13.86 23.02 37.20
N THR A 167 -14.96 23.11 37.89
CA THR A 167 -16.01 24.13 37.86
C THR A 167 -16.10 24.97 36.59
N VAL A 168 -16.83 24.49 35.63
CA VAL A 168 -17.26 25.33 34.50
C VAL A 168 -18.77 25.57 34.65
N PRO A 169 -19.17 26.80 34.94
CA PRO A 169 -20.58 27.16 34.90
C PRO A 169 -21.06 27.25 33.44
N VAL A 170 -22.30 26.89 33.26
CA VAL A 170 -23.11 27.08 32.05
C VAL A 170 -22.66 26.26 30.86
N GLU A 171 -23.17 25.07 30.78
CA GLU A 171 -23.21 24.30 29.55
C GLU A 171 -24.07 25.01 28.50
N ALA A 172 -23.52 25.18 27.27
CA ALA A 172 -24.36 25.53 26.15
C ALA A 172 -25.50 24.50 26.02
N GLY A 173 -26.73 24.97 25.93
CA GLY A 173 -27.90 24.11 25.89
C GLY A 173 -27.78 23.08 24.77
N TRP A 174 -28.49 21.96 24.90
CA TRP A 174 -28.58 20.88 23.93
C TRP A 174 -28.94 21.39 22.49
N LEU A 175 -29.72 22.45 22.40
CA LEU A 175 -30.13 23.10 21.14
C LEU A 175 -28.94 23.60 20.30
N TRP A 176 -27.81 23.99 20.92
CA TRP A 176 -26.62 24.45 20.21
C TRP A 176 -25.60 23.34 19.96
N ARG A 177 -25.63 22.27 20.75
CA ARG A 177 -24.67 21.16 20.61
C ARG A 177 -24.96 20.30 19.39
N LEU A 178 -26.23 19.99 19.12
CA LEU A 178 -26.64 19.18 17.97
C LEU A 178 -26.26 19.80 16.62
N PRO A 179 -26.67 21.06 16.32
CA PRO A 179 -26.28 21.71 15.06
C PRO A 179 -24.77 21.79 14.87
N LEU A 180 -24.01 22.08 15.96
CA LEU A 180 -22.56 22.14 15.89
C LEU A 180 -21.94 20.77 15.69
N ALA A 181 -22.45 19.72 16.33
CA ALA A 181 -22.00 18.36 16.11
C ALA A 181 -22.26 17.89 14.66
N LEU A 182 -23.41 18.23 14.10
CA LEU A 182 -23.74 17.98 12.71
C LEU A 182 -22.80 18.75 11.76
N LEU A 183 -22.53 20.01 12.04
CA LEU A 183 -21.60 20.82 11.26
C LEU A 183 -20.20 20.20 11.28
N VAL A 184 -19.71 19.80 12.46
CA VAL A 184 -18.38 19.15 12.62
C VAL A 184 -18.36 17.81 11.87
N LEU A 185 -19.44 17.02 11.92
CA LEU A 185 -19.56 15.77 11.19
C LEU A 185 -19.50 16.00 9.67
N LEU A 186 -20.24 16.99 9.16
CA LEU A 186 -20.25 17.36 7.74
C LEU A 186 -18.88 17.85 7.28
N LEU A 187 -18.22 18.71 8.07
CA LEU A 187 -16.88 19.20 7.77
C LEU A 187 -15.85 18.05 7.78
N ALA A 188 -15.94 17.14 8.75
CA ALA A 188 -15.08 15.96 8.80
C ALA A 188 -15.30 15.02 7.62
N ALA A 189 -16.57 14.77 7.26
CA ALA A 189 -16.93 13.96 6.10
C ALA A 189 -16.44 14.59 4.78
N MET A 190 -16.59 15.91 4.63
CA MET A 190 -16.05 16.65 3.49
C MET A 190 -14.50 16.59 3.47
N GLY A 191 -13.85 16.73 4.61
CA GLY A 191 -12.41 16.60 4.76
C GLY A 191 -11.91 15.21 4.33
N VAL A 192 -12.56 14.16 4.81
CA VAL A 192 -12.23 12.76 4.42
C VAL A 192 -12.46 12.56 2.91
N ARG A 193 -13.60 13.02 2.38
CA ARG A 193 -13.89 12.90 0.95
C ARG A 193 -12.89 13.71 0.10
N SER A 194 -12.54 14.90 0.57
CA SER A 194 -11.56 15.83 -0.02
C SER A 194 -11.71 16.02 -1.54
N SER A 195 -12.91 15.86 -2.08
CA SER A 195 -13.23 16.00 -3.51
C SER A 195 -14.70 16.34 -3.68
N LEU A 196 -15.00 17.32 -4.54
CA LEU A 196 -16.36 17.61 -5.02
C LEU A 196 -16.72 16.79 -6.27
N GLY A 197 -15.75 16.09 -6.85
CA GLY A 197 -15.95 15.26 -8.03
C GLY A 197 -16.63 13.92 -7.73
N HIS A 198 -16.83 13.11 -8.78
CA HIS A 198 -17.49 11.81 -8.68
C HIS A 198 -16.77 10.83 -7.73
N ARG A 199 -15.44 10.87 -7.69
CA ARG A 199 -14.64 9.96 -6.86
C ARG A 199 -14.09 10.65 -5.61
N PRO A 200 -14.08 9.97 -4.45
CA PRO A 200 -13.39 10.45 -3.27
C PRO A 200 -11.88 10.48 -3.51
N LEU A 201 -11.15 11.15 -2.62
CA LEU A 201 -9.70 11.18 -2.64
C LEU A 201 -9.11 9.77 -2.75
N ASN A 202 -8.19 9.61 -3.67
CA ASN A 202 -7.40 8.38 -3.84
C ASN A 202 -5.99 8.75 -4.35
N PRO A 203 -5.00 7.85 -4.26
CA PRO A 203 -3.62 8.14 -4.66
C PRO A 203 -3.47 8.61 -6.11
N ALA A 204 -4.30 8.14 -7.04
CA ALA A 204 -4.22 8.54 -8.45
C ALA A 204 -4.65 10.00 -8.69
N LEU A 205 -5.51 10.55 -7.84
CA LEU A 205 -5.96 11.95 -7.96
C LEU A 205 -4.89 12.99 -7.59
N VAL A 206 -3.85 12.56 -6.88
CA VAL A 206 -2.74 13.44 -6.46
C VAL A 206 -1.46 13.18 -7.26
N ALA A 207 -1.48 12.21 -8.18
CA ALA A 207 -0.38 11.95 -9.10
C ALA A 207 -0.30 13.08 -10.14
N PHE A 208 0.92 13.56 -10.40
CA PHE A 208 1.16 14.69 -11.30
C PHE A 208 2.42 14.52 -12.17
N SER A 209 3.17 13.44 -11.95
CA SER A 209 4.43 13.15 -12.64
C SER A 209 4.42 11.73 -13.20
N THR A 210 5.30 11.44 -14.14
CA THR A 210 5.59 10.06 -14.60
C THR A 210 6.46 9.27 -13.61
N ASP A 211 7.05 9.95 -12.61
CA ASP A 211 7.89 9.38 -11.57
C ASP A 211 7.03 8.92 -10.36
N PRO A 212 6.94 7.60 -10.09
CA PRO A 212 6.11 7.08 -9.00
C PRO A 212 6.60 7.53 -7.62
N THR A 213 7.91 7.73 -7.42
CA THR A 213 8.45 8.22 -6.15
C THR A 213 7.99 9.64 -5.85
N ILE A 214 8.00 10.51 -6.88
CA ILE A 214 7.55 11.90 -6.74
C ILE A 214 6.04 11.95 -6.51
N ASN A 215 5.27 11.09 -7.16
CA ASN A 215 3.83 10.96 -6.92
C ASN A 215 3.49 10.42 -5.52
N ALA A 216 4.42 9.75 -4.84
CA ALA A 216 4.23 9.30 -3.47
C ALA A 216 4.44 10.40 -2.42
N LEU A 217 5.14 11.50 -2.74
CA LEU A 217 5.46 12.58 -1.78
C LEU A 217 4.23 13.32 -1.23
N PRO A 218 3.20 13.65 -2.03
CA PRO A 218 1.98 14.28 -1.51
C PRO A 218 1.21 13.40 -0.51
N LEU A 219 1.35 12.09 -0.58
CA LEU A 219 0.66 11.17 0.31
C LEU A 219 1.29 11.18 1.70
N ASN A 220 0.59 10.64 2.70
CA ASN A 220 1.19 10.23 3.97
C ASN A 220 1.04 8.73 4.17
N SER A 221 1.91 8.14 4.99
CA SER A 221 2.05 6.68 5.07
C SER A 221 0.87 6.02 5.79
N LEU A 222 0.22 6.70 6.71
CA LEU A 222 -1.00 6.18 7.32
C LEU A 222 -2.16 6.12 6.31
N TYR A 223 -2.27 7.12 5.44
CA TYR A 223 -3.25 7.13 4.35
C TYR A 223 -3.00 5.99 3.35
N THR A 224 -1.75 5.81 2.90
CA THR A 224 -1.42 4.80 1.88
C THR A 224 -1.64 3.38 2.40
N VAL A 225 -1.27 3.12 3.66
CA VAL A 225 -1.52 1.82 4.31
C VAL A 225 -3.00 1.59 4.56
N GLY A 226 -3.73 2.60 5.05
CA GLY A 226 -5.19 2.53 5.23
C GLY A 226 -5.94 2.30 3.91
N PHE A 227 -5.52 2.96 2.84
CA PHE A 227 -6.06 2.75 1.50
C PHE A 227 -5.77 1.33 0.98
N ALA A 228 -4.56 0.84 1.18
CA ALA A 228 -4.18 -0.53 0.82
C ALA A 228 -4.96 -1.58 1.63
N ALA A 229 -5.15 -1.37 2.94
CA ALA A 229 -5.95 -2.24 3.80
C ALA A 229 -7.42 -2.31 3.31
N ARG A 230 -7.99 -1.15 2.97
CA ARG A 230 -9.34 -1.10 2.37
C ARG A 230 -9.41 -1.85 1.04
N GLN A 231 -8.43 -1.69 0.17
CA GLN A 231 -8.37 -2.42 -1.08
C GLN A 231 -8.28 -3.93 -0.86
N LEU A 232 -7.50 -4.38 0.12
CA LEU A 232 -7.41 -5.79 0.49
C LEU A 232 -8.74 -6.34 1.02
N ALA A 233 -9.43 -5.56 1.85
CA ALA A 233 -10.73 -5.94 2.41
C ALA A 233 -11.87 -5.94 1.37
N THR A 234 -11.77 -5.07 0.35
CA THR A 234 -12.79 -4.92 -0.71
C THR A 234 -12.40 -5.63 -2.00
N ARG A 235 -11.41 -6.52 -1.97
CA ARG A 235 -10.97 -7.25 -3.16
C ARG A 235 -12.15 -7.97 -3.79
N SER A 236 -12.53 -7.43 -4.90
CA SER A 236 -13.41 -8.10 -5.82
C SER A 236 -12.65 -9.20 -6.56
N GLU A 237 -13.31 -10.29 -6.81
CA GLU A 237 -12.88 -11.31 -7.75
C GLU A 237 -12.49 -10.64 -9.09
N THR A 238 -11.59 -11.26 -9.83
CA THR A 238 -11.12 -10.75 -11.12
C THR A 238 -12.28 -10.48 -12.09
N SER A 239 -13.35 -11.27 -12.01
CA SER A 239 -14.60 -11.11 -12.73
C SER A 239 -15.24 -9.73 -12.57
N ARG A 240 -15.18 -9.13 -11.38
CA ARG A 240 -15.71 -7.76 -11.17
C ARG A 240 -14.91 -6.66 -11.86
N VAL A 241 -13.65 -6.92 -12.21
CA VAL A 241 -12.80 -5.96 -12.91
C VAL A 241 -12.97 -6.09 -14.42
N TYR A 242 -13.02 -7.33 -14.92
CA TYR A 242 -13.05 -7.63 -16.37
C TYR A 242 -14.43 -8.04 -16.89
N GLY A 243 -15.41 -8.20 -16.00
CA GLY A 243 -16.71 -8.78 -16.35
C GLY A 243 -16.67 -10.32 -16.35
N GLU A 244 -17.79 -10.91 -16.71
CA GLU A 244 -17.99 -12.34 -16.80
C GLU A 244 -18.57 -12.70 -18.16
N LEU A 245 -18.00 -13.74 -18.77
CA LEU A 245 -18.54 -14.36 -19.98
C LEU A 245 -18.85 -15.84 -19.71
N PRO A 246 -19.82 -16.43 -20.37
CA PRO A 246 -20.04 -17.88 -20.33
C PRO A 246 -18.77 -18.62 -20.74
N LEU A 247 -18.42 -19.69 -20.00
CA LEU A 247 -17.17 -20.44 -20.25
C LEU A 247 -17.04 -20.89 -21.71
N ALA A 248 -18.14 -21.31 -22.32
CA ALA A 248 -18.14 -21.73 -23.73
C ALA A 248 -17.73 -20.59 -24.67
N GLU A 249 -18.16 -19.37 -24.39
CA GLU A 249 -17.80 -18.17 -25.16
C GLU A 249 -16.32 -17.81 -24.96
N VAL A 250 -15.84 -17.87 -23.70
CA VAL A 250 -14.42 -17.66 -23.39
C VAL A 250 -13.54 -18.68 -24.14
N VAL A 251 -13.90 -19.96 -24.13
CA VAL A 251 -13.16 -21.01 -24.85
C VAL A 251 -13.18 -20.78 -26.35
N SER A 252 -14.34 -20.41 -26.91
CA SER A 252 -14.48 -20.09 -28.32
C SER A 252 -13.58 -18.94 -28.75
N GLU A 253 -13.62 -17.84 -27.99
CA GLU A 253 -12.82 -16.65 -28.27
C GLU A 253 -11.32 -16.90 -28.09
N LEU A 254 -10.92 -17.64 -27.06
CA LEU A 254 -9.53 -18.04 -26.82
C LEU A 254 -8.97 -18.89 -28.02
N ARG A 255 -9.78 -19.80 -28.53
CA ARG A 255 -9.38 -20.63 -29.67
C ARG A 255 -9.36 -19.83 -30.98
N ALA A 256 -10.29 -18.91 -31.17
CA ALA A 256 -10.32 -18.04 -32.35
C ALA A 256 -9.11 -17.08 -32.38
N THR A 257 -8.71 -16.53 -31.25
CA THR A 257 -7.60 -15.59 -31.14
C THR A 257 -6.23 -16.26 -30.98
N GLY A 258 -6.20 -17.55 -30.61
CA GLY A 258 -4.97 -18.28 -30.29
C GLY A 258 -4.05 -18.59 -31.51
N GLY A 259 -4.49 -18.29 -32.72
CA GLY A 259 -3.70 -18.45 -33.95
C GLY A 259 -3.37 -19.91 -34.31
N LEU A 260 -4.07 -20.87 -33.71
CA LEU A 260 -3.90 -22.31 -33.98
C LEU A 260 -5.21 -22.90 -34.54
N PRO A 261 -5.14 -23.93 -35.40
CA PRO A 261 -6.34 -24.62 -35.88
C PRO A 261 -7.08 -25.28 -34.69
N ALA A 262 -8.40 -25.36 -34.78
CA ALA A 262 -9.22 -25.94 -33.71
C ALA A 262 -8.80 -27.38 -33.32
N SER A 263 -8.29 -28.16 -34.30
CA SER A 263 -7.76 -29.51 -34.07
C SER A 263 -6.49 -29.58 -33.24
N ALA A 264 -5.80 -28.46 -33.03
CA ALA A 264 -4.61 -28.42 -32.18
C ALA A 264 -4.95 -28.44 -30.67
N TYR A 265 -6.16 -28.02 -30.28
CA TYR A 265 -6.59 -28.03 -28.91
C TYR A 265 -7.04 -29.41 -28.46
N VAL A 266 -6.42 -29.94 -27.40
CA VAL A 266 -6.52 -31.35 -27.04
C VAL A 266 -7.45 -31.64 -25.85
N SER A 267 -7.97 -30.61 -25.20
CA SER A 267 -8.83 -30.78 -24.02
C SER A 267 -9.80 -29.61 -23.87
N ASP A 268 -11.04 -29.88 -23.47
CA ASP A 268 -12.01 -28.87 -23.08
C ASP A 268 -11.84 -28.48 -21.60
N ASP A 269 -11.28 -29.37 -20.77
CA ASP A 269 -10.96 -29.07 -19.36
C ASP A 269 -9.74 -28.14 -19.23
N LEU A 270 -8.84 -28.20 -20.21
CA LEU A 270 -7.65 -27.37 -20.31
C LEU A 270 -7.71 -26.59 -21.64
N PRO A 271 -8.56 -25.59 -21.77
CA PRO A 271 -8.93 -24.99 -23.04
C PRO A 271 -7.80 -24.27 -23.78
N SER A 272 -6.74 -23.90 -23.08
CA SER A 272 -5.53 -23.27 -23.63
C SER A 272 -4.44 -24.30 -24.02
N LEU A 273 -4.61 -25.58 -23.66
CA LEU A 273 -3.64 -26.62 -23.97
C LEU A 273 -3.77 -27.01 -25.46
N ALA A 274 -2.74 -26.71 -26.23
CA ALA A 274 -2.69 -27.01 -27.65
C ALA A 274 -1.44 -27.79 -28.03
N LEU A 275 -1.60 -28.75 -28.90
CA LEU A 275 -0.51 -29.49 -29.48
C LEU A 275 0.18 -28.62 -30.56
N ARG A 276 1.47 -28.42 -30.40
CA ARG A 276 2.32 -27.75 -31.40
C ARG A 276 3.31 -28.76 -31.97
N PRO A 277 3.34 -29.01 -33.27
CA PRO A 277 4.33 -29.91 -33.82
C PRO A 277 5.74 -29.37 -33.54
N PRO A 278 6.69 -30.22 -33.15
CA PRO A 278 8.06 -29.81 -32.92
C PRO A 278 8.71 -29.28 -34.21
N MET A 279 9.39 -28.14 -34.12
CA MET A 279 10.15 -27.59 -35.24
C MET A 279 11.44 -28.38 -35.52
N HIS A 280 11.93 -29.15 -34.57
CA HIS A 280 13.11 -29.98 -34.65
C HIS A 280 12.86 -31.36 -34.04
N THR A 281 13.29 -32.38 -34.77
CA THR A 281 13.34 -33.79 -34.31
C THR A 281 14.75 -34.08 -33.81
N GLY A 282 15.02 -33.79 -32.54
CA GLY A 282 16.30 -34.11 -31.90
C GLY A 282 16.10 -35.09 -30.75
N THR A 283 17.18 -35.61 -30.19
CA THR A 283 17.15 -36.39 -28.95
C THR A 283 16.63 -35.52 -27.80
N PRO A 284 15.63 -35.97 -27.06
CA PRO A 284 15.14 -35.24 -25.88
C PRO A 284 16.26 -34.93 -24.92
N ARG A 285 16.32 -33.71 -24.43
CA ARG A 285 17.31 -33.25 -23.44
C ARG A 285 16.62 -32.82 -22.15
N ASN A 286 17.29 -32.98 -21.07
CA ASN A 286 16.81 -32.45 -19.76
C ASN A 286 16.70 -30.93 -19.83
N LEU A 287 15.62 -30.39 -19.22
CA LEU A 287 15.41 -28.97 -19.03
C LEU A 287 15.71 -28.61 -17.56
N VAL A 288 16.65 -27.70 -17.35
CA VAL A 288 16.93 -27.10 -16.05
C VAL A 288 16.58 -25.62 -16.13
N ILE A 289 15.70 -25.16 -15.26
CA ILE A 289 15.31 -23.74 -15.13
C ILE A 289 15.93 -23.23 -13.83
N VAL A 290 16.80 -22.23 -13.94
CA VAL A 290 17.34 -21.49 -12.79
C VAL A 290 16.63 -20.15 -12.73
N LEU A 291 15.79 -19.97 -11.72
CA LEU A 291 15.04 -18.74 -11.50
C LEU A 291 15.74 -17.93 -10.41
N GLU A 292 16.40 -16.85 -10.80
CA GLU A 292 17.13 -15.99 -9.88
C GLU A 292 16.19 -15.01 -9.17
N GLU A 293 16.20 -15.04 -7.85
CA GLU A 293 15.44 -14.14 -7.00
C GLU A 293 16.08 -12.75 -6.98
N SER A 294 15.26 -11.73 -7.24
CA SER A 294 15.65 -10.30 -7.16
C SER A 294 16.81 -9.87 -8.07
N LEU A 295 17.22 -10.68 -9.04
CA LEU A 295 18.27 -10.35 -10.00
C LEU A 295 17.71 -9.44 -11.10
N GLY A 296 17.76 -8.13 -10.89
CA GLY A 296 17.35 -7.15 -11.90
C GLY A 296 18.51 -6.72 -12.81
N ALA A 297 18.19 -6.13 -13.96
CA ALA A 297 19.16 -5.64 -14.94
C ALA A 297 20.19 -4.66 -14.34
N GLN A 298 19.84 -3.93 -13.28
CA GLN A 298 20.77 -3.05 -12.57
C GLN A 298 21.98 -3.75 -11.95
N PHE A 299 21.97 -5.07 -11.84
CA PHE A 299 23.09 -5.89 -11.30
C PHE A 299 23.81 -6.70 -12.38
N ILE A 300 23.46 -6.51 -13.65
CA ILE A 300 23.96 -7.26 -14.81
C ILE A 300 24.72 -6.31 -15.74
N GLY A 301 26.04 -6.52 -15.88
CA GLY A 301 26.91 -5.65 -16.68
C GLY A 301 26.52 -5.61 -18.16
N SER A 302 26.22 -6.75 -18.78
CA SER A 302 25.79 -6.85 -20.18
C SER A 302 24.46 -6.15 -20.51
N LEU A 303 23.65 -5.84 -19.49
CA LEU A 303 22.40 -5.09 -19.63
C LEU A 303 22.54 -3.59 -19.23
N GLY A 304 23.79 -3.11 -19.08
CA GLY A 304 24.06 -1.71 -18.72
C GLY A 304 24.01 -1.41 -17.21
N GLY A 305 23.87 -2.44 -16.37
CA GLY A 305 23.90 -2.34 -14.92
C GLY A 305 25.32 -2.46 -14.33
N ARG A 306 25.38 -2.60 -13.00
CA ARG A 306 26.63 -2.89 -12.29
C ARG A 306 27.10 -4.31 -12.59
N PRO A 307 28.39 -4.55 -12.85
CA PRO A 307 28.91 -5.87 -13.22
C PRO A 307 29.05 -6.79 -11.99
N LEU A 308 27.96 -7.07 -11.30
CA LEU A 308 27.93 -7.90 -10.09
C LEU A 308 27.66 -9.38 -10.38
N SER A 309 27.29 -9.72 -11.62
CA SER A 309 26.97 -11.08 -12.06
C SER A 309 27.84 -11.53 -13.25
N PRO A 310 29.17 -11.67 -13.10
CA PRO A 310 30.10 -11.95 -14.21
C PRO A 310 29.82 -13.29 -14.88
N ASN A 311 29.30 -14.28 -14.15
CA ASN A 311 28.91 -15.56 -14.74
C ASN A 311 27.70 -15.46 -15.66
N TYR A 312 26.72 -14.60 -15.31
CA TYR A 312 25.60 -14.32 -16.19
C TYR A 312 26.07 -13.61 -17.47
N ASP A 313 26.94 -12.59 -17.32
CA ASP A 313 27.50 -11.87 -18.47
C ASP A 313 28.27 -12.82 -19.40
N ARG A 314 29.04 -13.78 -18.86
CA ARG A 314 29.71 -14.80 -19.65
C ARG A 314 28.72 -15.75 -20.35
N LEU A 315 27.69 -16.23 -19.65
CA LEU A 315 26.70 -17.14 -20.20
C LEU A 315 25.86 -16.48 -21.30
N SER A 316 25.57 -15.19 -21.17
CA SER A 316 24.80 -14.43 -22.17
C SER A 316 25.47 -14.38 -23.54
N THR A 317 26.81 -14.51 -23.59
CA THR A 317 27.57 -14.57 -24.85
C THR A 317 27.64 -15.98 -25.46
N GLN A 318 27.26 -17.02 -24.70
CA GLN A 318 27.36 -18.44 -25.09
C GLN A 318 26.01 -19.05 -25.51
N GLY A 319 24.92 -18.33 -25.32
CA GLY A 319 23.57 -18.78 -25.57
C GLY A 319 22.65 -17.68 -26.12
N TRP A 320 21.37 -17.88 -25.99
CA TRP A 320 20.39 -16.88 -26.36
C TRP A 320 20.15 -15.96 -25.16
N ALA A 321 20.45 -14.68 -25.31
CA ALA A 321 20.18 -13.65 -24.32
C ALA A 321 18.99 -12.80 -24.77
N PHE A 322 18.04 -12.61 -23.87
CA PHE A 322 16.86 -11.75 -24.07
C PHE A 322 17.08 -10.43 -23.35
N GLU A 323 17.45 -9.39 -24.06
CA GLU A 323 17.77 -8.07 -23.49
C GLU A 323 16.53 -7.32 -22.97
N ARG A 324 15.33 -7.71 -23.43
CA ARG A 324 14.05 -7.09 -23.07
C ARG A 324 13.11 -8.06 -22.35
N LEU A 325 13.65 -8.83 -21.43
CA LEU A 325 12.88 -9.72 -20.56
C LEU A 325 12.43 -8.96 -19.31
N TYR A 326 11.13 -8.97 -19.05
CA TYR A 326 10.53 -8.27 -17.91
C TYR A 326 9.83 -9.25 -17.00
N ALA A 327 9.99 -9.05 -15.68
CA ALA A 327 9.23 -9.82 -14.71
C ALA A 327 7.73 -9.46 -14.79
N THR A 328 6.88 -10.48 -14.61
CA THR A 328 5.41 -10.32 -14.66
C THR A 328 4.81 -9.71 -13.40
N GLY A 329 5.62 -9.46 -12.39
CA GLY A 329 5.18 -8.86 -11.14
C GLY A 329 6.32 -8.67 -10.14
N THR A 330 6.04 -7.99 -9.04
CA THR A 330 7.01 -7.64 -8.00
C THR A 330 7.15 -8.70 -6.90
N ARG A 331 6.52 -9.87 -7.07
CA ARG A 331 6.56 -10.98 -6.11
C ARG A 331 7.02 -12.26 -6.79
N SER A 332 7.89 -13.02 -6.16
CA SER A 332 8.43 -14.28 -6.65
C SER A 332 7.34 -15.28 -7.06
N VAL A 333 6.24 -15.33 -6.30
CA VAL A 333 5.10 -16.19 -6.63
C VAL A 333 4.50 -15.88 -8.01
N ARG A 334 4.54 -14.61 -8.45
CA ARG A 334 4.10 -14.20 -9.79
C ARG A 334 5.07 -14.65 -10.87
N GLY A 335 6.36 -14.49 -10.59
CA GLY A 335 7.42 -14.95 -11.51
C GLY A 335 7.41 -16.46 -11.69
N ILE A 336 7.30 -17.21 -10.59
CA ILE A 336 7.20 -18.67 -10.61
C ILE A 336 5.94 -19.11 -11.39
N GLU A 337 4.79 -18.50 -11.13
CA GLU A 337 3.53 -18.78 -11.84
C GLU A 337 3.67 -18.55 -13.34
N ALA A 338 4.24 -17.42 -13.74
CA ALA A 338 4.44 -17.11 -15.16
C ALA A 338 5.41 -18.08 -15.84
N VAL A 339 6.52 -18.41 -15.21
CA VAL A 339 7.53 -19.34 -15.78
C VAL A 339 6.99 -20.74 -15.89
N LEU A 340 6.25 -21.23 -14.89
CA LEU A 340 5.77 -22.61 -14.87
C LEU A 340 4.47 -22.84 -15.63
N THR A 341 3.63 -21.81 -15.79
CA THR A 341 2.28 -21.97 -16.38
C THR A 341 2.04 -21.07 -17.59
N GLY A 342 2.91 -20.08 -17.86
CA GLY A 342 2.66 -19.06 -18.85
C GLY A 342 1.52 -18.09 -18.49
N PHE A 343 1.05 -18.09 -17.24
CA PHE A 343 -0.10 -17.29 -16.84
C PHE A 343 0.23 -15.79 -16.84
N PRO A 344 -0.56 -14.94 -17.50
CA PRO A 344 -0.31 -13.51 -17.56
C PRO A 344 -0.58 -12.83 -16.23
N PRO A 345 0.06 -11.68 -15.94
CA PRO A 345 -0.20 -10.93 -14.74
C PRO A 345 -1.64 -10.39 -14.72
N THR A 346 -2.32 -10.51 -13.59
CA THR A 346 -3.67 -9.98 -13.37
C THR A 346 -3.67 -8.98 -12.21
N PRO A 347 -4.66 -8.06 -12.11
CA PRO A 347 -4.80 -7.18 -10.95
C PRO A 347 -5.13 -7.93 -9.65
N ALA A 348 -5.66 -9.15 -9.76
CA ALA A 348 -5.97 -10.00 -8.61
C ALA A 348 -4.71 -10.58 -7.96
N GLU A 349 -4.87 -11.40 -6.93
CA GLU A 349 -3.77 -12.18 -6.36
C GLU A 349 -3.23 -13.22 -7.37
N SER A 350 -2.01 -13.69 -7.09
CA SER A 350 -1.46 -14.83 -7.80
C SER A 350 -2.45 -15.98 -7.81
N VAL A 351 -2.68 -16.57 -8.98
CA VAL A 351 -3.74 -17.58 -9.18
C VAL A 351 -3.53 -18.78 -8.26
N VAL A 352 -2.29 -19.17 -8.00
CA VAL A 352 -1.96 -20.28 -7.09
C VAL A 352 -2.49 -20.09 -5.67
N LYS A 353 -2.75 -18.85 -5.25
CA LYS A 353 -3.32 -18.50 -3.93
C LYS A 353 -4.84 -18.54 -3.90
N LEU A 354 -5.49 -18.65 -5.05
CA LEU A 354 -6.94 -18.63 -5.15
C LEU A 354 -7.50 -20.05 -5.03
N PRO A 355 -8.54 -20.31 -4.21
CA PRO A 355 -9.11 -21.65 -4.04
C PRO A 355 -9.50 -22.37 -5.35
N PRO A 356 -10.09 -21.68 -6.36
CA PRO A 356 -10.45 -22.32 -7.63
C PRO A 356 -9.26 -22.73 -8.49
N SER A 357 -8.04 -22.21 -8.21
CA SER A 357 -6.86 -22.41 -9.06
C SER A 357 -6.28 -23.81 -9.01
N ARG A 358 -6.74 -24.65 -8.06
CA ARG A 358 -6.28 -26.05 -7.94
C ARG A 358 -6.87 -26.99 -9.02
N GLN A 359 -7.72 -26.45 -9.88
CA GLN A 359 -8.38 -27.19 -10.95
C GLN A 359 -8.23 -26.46 -12.28
N ARG A 360 -8.12 -27.21 -13.38
CA ARG A 360 -8.06 -26.67 -14.75
C ARG A 360 -6.83 -25.84 -15.11
N PHE A 361 -5.72 -26.06 -14.41
CA PHE A 361 -4.42 -25.51 -14.78
C PHE A 361 -3.45 -26.64 -15.11
N PHE A 362 -2.54 -26.37 -16.01
CA PHE A 362 -1.41 -27.26 -16.29
C PHE A 362 -0.10 -26.48 -16.10
N THR A 363 0.94 -27.20 -15.77
CA THR A 363 2.29 -26.66 -15.62
C THR A 363 3.19 -27.20 -16.71
N LEU A 364 4.35 -26.59 -16.86
CA LEU A 364 5.39 -27.12 -17.75
C LEU A 364 5.77 -28.57 -17.37
N ALA A 365 5.77 -28.88 -16.05
CA ALA A 365 6.02 -30.23 -15.58
C ALA A 365 4.95 -31.23 -16.03
N ASP A 366 3.65 -30.84 -16.00
CA ASP A 366 2.56 -31.70 -16.50
C ASP A 366 2.72 -31.96 -18.02
N VAL A 367 3.10 -30.92 -18.77
CA VAL A 367 3.32 -31.07 -20.21
C VAL A 367 4.49 -32.02 -20.48
N LEU A 368 5.63 -31.82 -19.82
CA LEU A 368 6.81 -32.67 -20.00
C LEU A 368 6.57 -34.10 -19.51
N GLY A 369 5.85 -34.29 -18.39
CA GLY A 369 5.49 -35.62 -17.91
C GLY A 369 4.65 -36.44 -18.89
N ARG A 370 3.79 -35.79 -19.70
CA ARG A 370 3.04 -36.43 -20.80
C ARG A 370 3.95 -36.93 -21.96
N HIS A 371 5.16 -36.43 -22.02
CA HIS A 371 6.18 -36.80 -23.03
C HIS A 371 7.30 -37.66 -22.42
N GLY A 372 7.10 -38.24 -21.24
CA GLY A 372 8.02 -39.22 -20.65
C GLY A 372 9.20 -38.61 -19.86
N TYR A 373 9.11 -37.35 -19.47
CA TYR A 373 10.07 -36.71 -18.58
C TYR A 373 9.78 -36.99 -17.11
#